data_a2539aefa3e6f4c80ffbc40d10ad4429
#
_entry.id   a2539aefa3e6f4c80ffbc40d10ad4429
#
_cell.length_a   1.000
_cell.length_b   1.000
_cell.length_c   1.000
_cell.angle_alpha   90.00
_cell.angle_beta   90.00
_cell.angle_gamma   90.00
#
_symmetry.space_group_name_H-M   'P 1'
#
loop_
_entity.id
_entity.type
_entity.pdbx_description
1 polymer ?
#
loop_
_entity_poly.entity_id
_entity_poly.type
_entity_poly.pdbx_seq_one_letter_code
_entity_poly.pdbx_strand_id
1 'polypeptide(L)'
;MQIEPFLKPQPETKSESLEFFILEDDPIFARLFSKSLHRAFPDSTVSTFENAIDAINALPDDCTPPSVIILDVLLTGPDGFTFLNEIASYLDLSNIPIIIVSSLNFPMQTLESYNVKKILNKATMMPQDLPAAISEILSVKIRSDQKSNLTKNRTAGCAKKGSKNSIKKKENKNVRY
;
A
#
# COMPACT_ATOMS: atom_id res chain seq x y z
N MET A 1 -11.41 -44.45 33.02
CA MET A 1 -11.09 -44.23 31.61
C MET A 1 -11.55 -42.82 31.30
N GLN A 2 -10.64 -41.82 31.42
CA GLN A 2 -10.95 -40.40 31.23
C GLN A 2 -10.71 -40.08 29.76
N ILE A 3 -11.73 -39.60 29.07
CA ILE A 3 -11.67 -39.16 27.69
C ILE A 3 -11.23 -37.68 27.71
N GLU A 4 -10.00 -37.43 27.31
CA GLU A 4 -9.53 -36.04 27.10
C GLU A 4 -10.31 -35.39 25.97
N PRO A 5 -10.77 -34.14 26.11
CA PRO A 5 -11.46 -33.43 25.03
C PRO A 5 -10.46 -33.12 23.92
N PHE A 6 -10.74 -33.62 22.74
CA PHE A 6 -10.02 -33.33 21.47
C PHE A 6 -10.06 -31.82 21.20
N LEU A 7 -8.96 -31.16 21.53
CA LEU A 7 -8.80 -29.72 21.20
C LEU A 7 -8.74 -29.60 19.68
N LYS A 8 -9.80 -29.05 19.08
CA LYS A 8 -9.78 -28.71 17.66
C LYS A 8 -8.65 -27.71 17.42
N PRO A 9 -7.80 -27.91 16.39
CA PRO A 9 -6.78 -26.94 16.05
C PRO A 9 -7.47 -25.62 15.73
N GLN A 10 -7.08 -24.57 16.42
CA GLN A 10 -7.48 -23.19 16.14
C GLN A 10 -7.00 -22.88 14.72
N PRO A 11 -7.81 -22.21 13.88
CA PRO A 11 -7.33 -21.76 12.59
C PRO A 11 -6.13 -20.81 12.82
N GLU A 12 -4.98 -21.22 12.30
CA GLU A 12 -3.79 -20.36 12.29
C GLU A 12 -4.18 -19.07 11.57
N THR A 13 -4.22 -17.96 12.30
CA THR A 13 -4.34 -16.64 11.71
C THR A 13 -3.05 -16.42 10.91
N LYS A 14 -3.12 -16.62 9.59
CA LYS A 14 -2.08 -16.18 8.67
C LYS A 14 -1.87 -14.69 8.98
N SER A 15 -0.76 -14.36 9.62
CA SER A 15 -0.30 -12.98 9.69
C SER A 15 -0.08 -12.54 8.23
N GLU A 16 -0.92 -11.65 7.73
CA GLU A 16 -0.70 -11.07 6.40
C GLU A 16 0.66 -10.40 6.44
N SER A 17 1.62 -10.93 5.68
CA SER A 17 2.95 -10.34 5.56
C SER A 17 2.79 -8.97 4.91
N LEU A 18 3.43 -7.95 5.49
CA LEU A 18 3.41 -6.61 4.93
C LEU A 18 4.17 -6.60 3.59
N GLU A 19 3.60 -5.96 2.60
CA GLU A 19 4.22 -5.75 1.30
C GLU A 19 4.39 -4.26 1.04
N PHE A 20 5.60 -3.85 0.68
CA PHE A 20 5.95 -2.47 0.39
C PHE A 20 6.43 -2.33 -1.05
N PHE A 21 5.87 -1.37 -1.78
CA PHE A 21 6.35 -0.96 -3.09
C PHE A 21 7.15 0.33 -2.96
N ILE A 22 8.34 0.35 -3.54
CA ILE A 22 9.20 1.52 -3.61
C ILE A 22 9.37 1.89 -5.09
N LEU A 23 8.93 3.08 -5.46
CA LEU A 23 9.17 3.68 -6.78
C LEU A 23 10.24 4.76 -6.63
N GLU A 24 11.43 4.46 -7.12
CA GLU A 24 12.62 5.29 -6.95
C GLU A 24 13.64 4.92 -8.03
N ASP A 25 14.00 5.86 -8.88
CA ASP A 25 14.95 5.64 -9.98
C ASP A 25 16.42 5.80 -9.55
N ASP A 26 16.68 6.47 -8.41
CA ASP A 26 18.03 6.50 -7.84
C ASP A 26 18.30 5.22 -7.04
N PRO A 27 19.24 4.35 -7.49
CA PRO A 27 19.54 3.08 -6.84
C PRO A 27 20.12 3.25 -5.43
N ILE A 28 20.64 4.42 -5.09
CA ILE A 28 21.19 4.69 -3.75
C ILE A 28 20.01 4.86 -2.78
N PHE A 29 19.02 5.69 -3.13
CA PHE A 29 17.83 5.90 -2.33
C PHE A 29 16.98 4.64 -2.26
N ALA A 30 16.74 3.95 -3.39
CA ALA A 30 15.99 2.69 -3.42
C ALA A 30 16.58 1.67 -2.44
N ARG A 31 17.90 1.50 -2.44
CA ARG A 31 18.62 0.61 -1.52
C ARG A 31 18.54 1.08 -0.07
N LEU A 32 18.65 2.39 0.17
CA LEU A 32 18.56 2.97 1.52
C LEU A 32 17.17 2.71 2.12
N PHE A 33 16.11 2.97 1.36
CA PHE A 33 14.73 2.75 1.81
C PHE A 33 14.46 1.26 2.04
N SER A 34 14.80 0.40 1.08
CA SER A 34 14.65 -1.05 1.20
C SER A 34 15.36 -1.60 2.45
N LYS A 35 16.61 -1.19 2.70
CA LYS A 35 17.37 -1.60 3.89
C LYS A 35 16.72 -1.11 5.19
N SER A 36 16.20 0.12 5.19
CA SER A 36 15.52 0.70 6.34
C SER A 36 14.23 -0.07 6.67
N LEU A 37 13.46 -0.45 5.64
CA LEU A 37 12.22 -1.22 5.79
C LEU A 37 12.49 -2.64 6.28
N HIS A 38 13.41 -3.38 5.68
CA HIS A 38 13.76 -4.74 6.14
C HIS A 38 14.26 -4.76 7.58
N ARG A 39 14.95 -3.69 8.02
CA ARG A 39 15.39 -3.57 9.41
C ARG A 39 14.23 -3.36 10.38
N ALA A 40 13.24 -2.57 9.99
CA ALA A 40 12.10 -2.21 10.85
C ALA A 40 10.97 -3.26 10.78
N PHE A 41 10.82 -3.92 9.65
CA PHE A 41 9.78 -4.91 9.35
C PHE A 41 10.42 -6.17 8.75
N PRO A 42 11.06 -7.03 9.57
CA PRO A 42 11.86 -8.18 9.08
C PRO A 42 11.06 -9.18 8.24
N ASP A 43 9.77 -9.36 8.53
CA ASP A 43 8.88 -10.32 7.87
C ASP A 43 8.13 -9.72 6.67
N SER A 44 8.53 -8.51 6.23
CA SER A 44 7.90 -7.83 5.09
C SER A 44 8.58 -8.18 3.76
N THR A 45 7.79 -8.10 2.69
CA THR A 45 8.30 -8.10 1.31
C THR A 45 8.49 -6.67 0.84
N VAL A 46 9.60 -6.38 0.18
CA VAL A 46 9.91 -5.06 -0.38
C VAL A 46 10.25 -5.21 -1.85
N SER A 47 9.41 -4.65 -2.71
CA SER A 47 9.61 -4.60 -4.16
C SER A 47 10.04 -3.19 -4.57
N THR A 48 11.07 -3.09 -5.41
CA THR A 48 11.60 -1.79 -5.88
C THR A 48 11.44 -1.67 -7.39
N PHE A 49 11.00 -0.49 -7.85
CA PHE A 49 10.73 -0.17 -9.25
C PHE A 49 11.41 1.14 -9.60
N GLU A 50 12.07 1.19 -10.75
CA GLU A 50 12.76 2.38 -11.25
C GLU A 50 11.84 3.30 -12.04
N ASN A 51 10.65 2.81 -12.44
CA ASN A 51 9.69 3.58 -13.22
C ASN A 51 8.24 3.20 -12.90
N ALA A 52 7.32 4.09 -13.26
CA ALA A 52 5.89 3.93 -13.00
C ALA A 52 5.26 2.74 -13.72
N ILE A 53 5.72 2.43 -14.94
CA ILE A 53 5.12 1.37 -15.77
C ILE A 53 5.36 0.00 -15.15
N ASP A 54 6.59 -0.27 -14.72
CA ASP A 54 6.95 -1.55 -14.10
C ASP A 54 6.21 -1.73 -12.77
N ALA A 55 6.05 -0.66 -12.00
CA ALA A 55 5.28 -0.70 -10.76
C ALA A 55 3.79 -0.96 -10.99
N ILE A 56 3.19 -0.36 -12.03
CA ILE A 56 1.79 -0.61 -12.40
C ILE A 56 1.60 -2.06 -12.83
N ASN A 57 2.51 -2.57 -13.67
CA ASN A 57 2.46 -3.95 -14.16
C ASN A 57 2.68 -5.00 -13.05
N ALA A 58 3.33 -4.61 -11.96
CA ALA A 58 3.57 -5.48 -10.80
C ALA A 58 2.40 -5.47 -9.80
N LEU A 59 1.43 -4.56 -9.95
CA LEU A 59 0.25 -4.56 -9.11
C LEU A 59 -0.56 -5.85 -9.38
N PRO A 60 -0.89 -6.61 -8.35
CA PRO A 60 -1.54 -7.90 -8.53
C PRO A 60 -2.95 -7.74 -9.11
N ASP A 61 -3.29 -8.61 -10.07
CA ASP A 61 -4.66 -8.78 -10.56
C ASP A 61 -5.56 -9.41 -9.48
N ASP A 62 -4.97 -10.07 -8.51
CA ASP A 62 -5.62 -10.69 -7.37
C ASP A 62 -5.61 -9.76 -6.15
N CYS A 63 -6.66 -9.78 -5.38
CA CYS A 63 -7.13 -8.90 -4.31
C CYS A 63 -6.16 -8.57 -3.14
N THR A 64 -4.87 -8.67 -3.26
CA THR A 64 -3.90 -8.30 -2.21
C THR A 64 -2.98 -7.17 -2.66
N PRO A 65 -3.46 -5.92 -2.58
CA PRO A 65 -2.63 -4.77 -2.90
C PRO A 65 -1.49 -4.59 -1.87
N PRO A 66 -0.39 -3.92 -2.24
CA PRO A 66 0.68 -3.62 -1.30
C PRO A 66 0.14 -2.83 -0.10
N SER A 67 0.74 -3.06 1.07
CA SER A 67 0.34 -2.44 2.34
C SER A 67 0.56 -0.92 2.32
N VAL A 68 1.68 -0.49 1.72
CA VAL A 68 2.06 0.93 1.54
C VAL A 68 2.90 1.07 0.28
N ILE A 69 2.70 2.17 -0.44
CA ILE A 69 3.55 2.58 -1.56
C ILE A 69 4.43 3.75 -1.11
N ILE A 70 5.72 3.66 -1.36
CA ILE A 70 6.71 4.72 -1.19
C ILE A 70 7.06 5.23 -2.58
N LEU A 71 6.84 6.51 -2.84
CA LEU A 71 6.91 7.09 -4.18
C LEU A 71 7.82 8.31 -4.20
N ASP A 72 8.86 8.27 -5.04
CA ASP A 72 9.41 9.53 -5.56
C ASP A 72 8.55 10.04 -6.71
N VAL A 73 8.28 11.34 -6.68
CA VAL A 73 7.53 12.02 -7.74
C VAL A 73 8.42 12.37 -8.92
N LEU A 74 9.73 12.54 -8.68
CA LEU A 74 10.72 12.91 -9.69
C LEU A 74 11.40 11.68 -10.29
N LEU A 75 10.63 10.86 -10.99
CA LEU A 75 11.17 9.70 -11.71
C LEU A 75 11.66 10.08 -13.10
N THR A 76 12.67 9.38 -13.60
CA THR A 76 13.11 9.48 -14.98
C THR A 76 12.09 8.82 -15.92
N GLY A 77 11.49 9.58 -16.83
CA GLY A 77 10.44 9.10 -17.74
C GLY A 77 9.02 9.43 -17.25
N PRO A 78 8.06 8.48 -17.33
CA PRO A 78 6.73 8.70 -16.73
C PRO A 78 6.87 8.96 -15.24
N ASP A 79 6.48 10.17 -14.82
CA ASP A 79 6.70 10.67 -13.48
C ASP A 79 5.78 10.02 -12.43
N GLY A 80 6.06 10.31 -11.17
CA GLY A 80 5.24 9.80 -10.06
C GLY A 80 3.78 10.26 -10.12
N PHE A 81 3.47 11.41 -10.76
CA PHE A 81 2.08 11.84 -10.96
C PHE A 81 1.35 10.96 -11.96
N THR A 82 2.03 10.47 -13.00
CA THR A 82 1.45 9.46 -13.92
C THR A 82 1.04 8.22 -13.15
N PHE A 83 1.90 7.73 -12.27
CA PHE A 83 1.61 6.61 -11.40
C PHE A 83 0.43 6.90 -10.45
N LEU A 84 0.41 8.05 -9.80
CA LEU A 84 -0.70 8.46 -8.91
C LEU A 84 -2.04 8.51 -9.64
N ASN A 85 -2.06 9.08 -10.85
CA ASN A 85 -3.27 9.16 -11.67
C ASN A 85 -3.77 7.77 -12.07
N GLU A 86 -2.87 6.87 -12.44
CA GLU A 86 -3.23 5.50 -12.82
C GLU A 86 -3.83 4.75 -11.61
N ILE A 87 -3.16 4.75 -10.45
CA ILE A 87 -3.70 4.11 -9.23
C ILE A 87 -5.04 4.71 -8.82
N ALA A 88 -5.21 6.03 -8.88
CA ALA A 88 -6.45 6.68 -8.51
C ALA A 88 -7.61 6.32 -9.45
N SER A 89 -7.33 5.85 -10.66
CA SER A 89 -8.36 5.43 -11.63
C SER A 89 -8.98 4.07 -11.31
N TYR A 90 -8.35 3.26 -10.45
CA TYR A 90 -8.83 1.94 -10.04
C TYR A 90 -9.42 1.98 -8.63
N LEU A 91 -10.63 1.45 -8.45
CA LEU A 91 -11.34 1.45 -7.16
C LEU A 91 -10.59 0.68 -6.07
N ASP A 92 -10.01 -0.46 -6.46
CA ASP A 92 -9.35 -1.38 -5.53
C ASP A 92 -7.97 -0.87 -5.10
N LEU A 93 -7.30 -0.07 -5.96
CA LEU A 93 -5.96 0.48 -5.71
C LEU A 93 -5.99 1.87 -5.07
N SER A 94 -7.06 2.63 -5.27
CA SER A 94 -7.18 4.02 -4.78
C SER A 94 -7.15 4.14 -3.24
N ASN A 95 -7.29 3.03 -2.51
CA ASN A 95 -7.23 2.97 -1.05
C ASN A 95 -5.85 2.59 -0.50
N ILE A 96 -4.88 2.29 -1.35
CA ILE A 96 -3.51 2.00 -0.90
C ILE A 96 -2.91 3.28 -0.33
N PRO A 97 -2.40 3.26 0.92
CA PRO A 97 -1.76 4.43 1.49
C PRO A 97 -0.42 4.70 0.79
N ILE A 98 -0.17 5.96 0.46
CA ILE A 98 1.02 6.40 -0.26
C ILE A 98 1.82 7.34 0.63
N ILE A 99 3.14 7.14 0.68
CA ILE A 99 4.11 8.06 1.24
C ILE A 99 4.93 8.63 0.08
N ILE A 100 4.93 9.95 -0.08
CA ILE A 100 5.81 10.61 -1.03
C ILE A 100 7.15 10.87 -0.35
N VAL A 101 8.24 10.51 -1.03
CA VAL A 101 9.62 10.81 -0.61
C VAL A 101 10.31 11.51 -1.76
N SER A 102 10.45 12.84 -1.70
CA SER A 102 10.96 13.62 -2.82
C SER A 102 11.87 14.74 -2.36
N SER A 103 12.75 15.19 -3.25
CA SER A 103 13.57 16.39 -3.02
C SER A 103 12.77 17.69 -3.18
N LEU A 104 11.59 17.63 -3.77
CA LEU A 104 10.69 18.77 -3.92
C LEU A 104 9.73 18.92 -2.73
N ASN A 105 9.34 20.14 -2.47
CA ASN A 105 8.29 20.44 -1.49
C ASN A 105 6.95 20.58 -2.23
N PHE A 106 5.99 19.74 -1.89
CA PHE A 106 4.63 19.80 -2.42
C PHE A 106 3.67 20.22 -1.31
N PRO A 107 2.75 21.15 -1.57
CA PRO A 107 1.64 21.39 -0.66
C PRO A 107 0.74 20.14 -0.61
N MET A 108 0.37 19.70 0.59
CA MET A 108 -0.54 18.53 0.76
C MET A 108 -1.84 18.69 -0.03
N GLN A 109 -2.34 19.92 -0.18
CA GLN A 109 -3.57 20.22 -0.92
C GLN A 109 -3.51 19.76 -2.39
N THR A 110 -2.33 19.76 -3.00
CA THR A 110 -2.14 19.29 -4.39
C THR A 110 -2.36 17.77 -4.51
N LEU A 111 -2.29 17.05 -3.40
CA LEU A 111 -2.30 15.59 -3.32
C LEU A 111 -3.57 15.03 -2.67
N GLU A 112 -4.54 15.88 -2.34
CA GLU A 112 -5.79 15.48 -1.66
C GLU A 112 -6.63 14.48 -2.45
N SER A 113 -6.54 14.51 -3.80
CA SER A 113 -7.23 13.55 -4.67
C SER A 113 -6.64 12.13 -4.64
N TYR A 114 -5.44 12.00 -4.08
CA TYR A 114 -4.73 10.73 -3.94
C TYR A 114 -4.69 10.30 -2.49
N ASN A 115 -4.53 9.03 -2.23
CA ASN A 115 -4.45 8.52 -0.85
C ASN A 115 -3.06 8.75 -0.22
N VAL A 116 -2.48 9.94 -0.41
CA VAL A 116 -1.20 10.33 0.17
C VAL A 116 -1.38 10.62 1.66
N LYS A 117 -0.63 9.91 2.49
CA LYS A 117 -0.69 10.01 3.96
C LYS A 117 0.44 10.85 4.55
N LYS A 118 1.59 10.87 3.89
CA LYS A 118 2.78 11.58 4.37
C LYS A 118 3.64 12.04 3.21
N ILE A 119 4.33 13.16 3.40
CA ILE A 119 5.39 13.63 2.51
C ILE A 119 6.66 13.73 3.34
N LEU A 120 7.74 13.11 2.86
CA LEU A 120 9.08 13.19 3.45
C LEU A 120 10.01 13.86 2.44
N ASN A 121 10.83 14.79 2.91
CA ASN A 121 11.80 15.45 2.06
C ASN A 121 13.14 14.72 2.10
N LYS A 122 13.65 14.26 0.96
CA LYS A 122 14.91 13.50 0.83
C LYS A 122 16.12 14.22 1.43
N ALA A 123 16.15 15.57 1.38
CA ALA A 123 17.26 16.36 1.85
C ALA A 123 17.33 16.48 3.39
N THR A 124 16.20 16.31 4.08
CA THR A 124 16.10 16.54 5.53
C THR A 124 15.69 15.31 6.32
N MET A 125 15.14 14.29 5.66
CA MET A 125 14.69 13.07 6.33
C MET A 125 15.88 12.26 6.87
N MET A 126 15.63 11.59 7.99
CA MET A 126 16.52 10.62 8.58
C MET A 126 16.10 9.19 8.20
N PRO A 127 16.98 8.19 8.21
CA PRO A 127 16.65 6.81 7.86
C PRO A 127 15.49 6.18 8.64
N GLN A 128 15.24 6.65 9.87
CA GLN A 128 14.13 6.17 10.71
C GLN A 128 12.79 6.82 10.42
N ASP A 129 12.74 7.94 9.69
CA ASP A 129 11.50 8.68 9.46
C ASP A 129 10.52 7.91 8.57
N LEU A 130 11.04 7.18 7.57
CA LEU A 130 10.23 6.35 6.70
C LEU A 130 9.56 5.18 7.45
N PRO A 131 10.27 4.33 8.21
CA PRO A 131 9.63 3.31 9.04
C PRO A 131 8.67 3.87 10.08
N ALA A 132 8.97 5.02 10.67
CA ALA A 132 8.09 5.68 11.64
C ALA A 132 6.77 6.11 10.98
N ALA A 133 6.83 6.72 9.80
CA ALA A 133 5.65 7.11 9.02
C ALA A 133 4.79 5.90 8.65
N ILE A 134 5.41 4.78 8.23
CA ILE A 134 4.69 3.54 7.92
C ILE A 134 4.02 2.97 9.16
N SER A 135 4.72 2.92 10.29
CA SER A 135 4.15 2.43 11.56
C SER A 135 2.94 3.25 11.99
N GLU A 136 2.98 4.57 11.83
CA GLU A 136 1.85 5.47 12.09
C GLU A 136 0.65 5.12 11.22
N ILE A 137 0.85 4.97 9.90
CA ILE A 137 -0.20 4.67 8.92
C ILE A 137 -0.83 3.30 9.20
N LEU A 138 -0.03 2.27 9.43
CA LEU A 138 -0.51 0.92 9.69
C LEU A 138 -1.24 0.82 11.04
N SER A 139 -0.79 1.56 12.08
CA SER A 139 -1.46 1.62 13.38
C SER A 139 -2.86 2.24 13.29
N VAL A 140 -3.03 3.24 12.44
CA VAL A 140 -4.34 3.85 12.16
C VAL A 140 -5.24 2.87 11.41
N LYS A 141 -4.70 2.13 10.42
CA LYS A 141 -5.44 1.10 9.66
C LYS A 141 -5.95 -0.01 10.57
N ILE A 142 -5.10 -0.57 11.43
CA ILE A 142 -5.49 -1.62 12.38
C ILE A 142 -6.61 -1.15 13.32
N ARG A 143 -6.56 0.09 13.81
CA ARG A 143 -7.61 0.65 14.67
C ARG A 143 -8.94 0.85 13.93
N SER A 144 -8.91 1.19 12.65
CA SER A 144 -10.11 1.34 11.82
C SER A 144 -10.76 -0.01 11.55
N ASP A 145 -9.97 -1.04 11.25
CA ASP A 145 -10.44 -2.39 10.95
C ASP A 145 -11.03 -3.08 12.19
N GLN A 146 -10.47 -2.84 13.37
CA GLN A 146 -11.07 -3.31 14.63
C GLN A 146 -12.44 -2.69 14.93
N LYS A 147 -12.64 -1.41 14.59
CA LYS A 147 -13.95 -0.75 14.73
C LYS A 147 -14.99 -1.29 13.76
N SER A 148 -14.59 -1.63 12.52
CA SER A 148 -15.50 -2.17 11.51
C SER A 148 -15.91 -3.62 11.76
N ASN A 149 -15.06 -4.42 12.40
CA ASN A 149 -15.37 -5.81 12.76
C ASN A 149 -16.32 -5.95 13.96
N LEU A 150 -16.40 -4.95 14.83
CA LEU A 150 -17.39 -4.95 15.94
C LEU A 150 -18.82 -4.76 15.44
N THR A 151 -19.01 -4.22 14.23
CA THR A 151 -20.32 -3.95 13.63
C THR A 151 -20.78 -5.06 12.67
N LYS A 152 -19.90 -5.98 12.25
CA LYS A 152 -20.18 -7.00 11.22
C LYS A 152 -20.48 -8.41 11.74
N ASN A 153 -20.60 -8.62 13.04
CA ASN A 153 -21.01 -9.94 13.60
C ASN A 153 -22.52 -10.21 13.48
N ARG A 154 -23.18 -9.70 12.43
CA ARG A 154 -24.51 -10.16 12.01
C ARG A 154 -24.54 -10.28 10.48
N THR A 155 -24.71 -11.53 10.07
CA THR A 155 -25.01 -12.05 8.74
C THR A 155 -23.87 -12.71 7.99
N ALA A 156 -24.10 -13.99 7.95
CA ALA A 156 -23.31 -15.07 7.40
C ALA A 156 -23.28 -15.15 5.88
N GLY A 157 -22.36 -15.97 5.41
CA GLY A 157 -22.56 -16.78 4.22
C GLY A 157 -21.87 -16.28 2.96
N CYS A 158 -20.59 -16.56 2.83
CA CYS A 158 -19.90 -16.44 1.56
C CYS A 158 -20.14 -17.73 0.74
N ALA A 159 -20.95 -17.62 -0.31
CA ALA A 159 -21.05 -18.62 -1.36
C ALA A 159 -19.92 -18.39 -2.36
N LYS A 160 -19.06 -19.41 -2.51
CA LYS A 160 -18.06 -19.48 -3.59
C LYS A 160 -18.76 -19.49 -4.94
N LYS A 161 -18.50 -18.48 -5.77
CA LYS A 161 -18.65 -18.57 -7.23
C LYS A 161 -17.46 -17.85 -7.86
N GLY A 162 -16.67 -18.60 -8.61
CA GLY A 162 -15.61 -18.08 -9.44
C GLY A 162 -16.19 -17.16 -10.51
N SER A 163 -15.56 -16.01 -10.70
CA SER A 163 -15.80 -15.15 -11.86
C SER A 163 -14.53 -14.35 -12.12
N LYS A 164 -14.15 -14.31 -13.37
CA LYS A 164 -13.04 -13.59 -13.95
C LYS A 164 -13.09 -12.11 -13.53
N ASN A 165 -12.10 -11.64 -12.81
CA ASN A 165 -12.01 -10.23 -12.41
C ASN A 165 -11.46 -9.40 -13.56
N SER A 166 -12.32 -8.61 -14.16
CA SER A 166 -11.92 -7.42 -14.90
C SER A 166 -11.74 -6.30 -13.89
N ILE A 167 -10.58 -5.71 -13.83
CA ILE A 167 -10.33 -4.48 -13.06
C ILE A 167 -11.31 -3.41 -13.57
N LYS A 168 -12.20 -2.92 -12.72
CA LYS A 168 -13.17 -1.88 -13.09
C LYS A 168 -12.48 -0.52 -13.02
N LYS A 169 -12.22 0.07 -14.18
CA LYS A 169 -11.77 1.45 -14.33
C LYS A 169 -12.90 2.41 -13.96
N LYS A 170 -12.63 3.41 -13.13
CA LYS A 170 -13.57 4.51 -12.89
C LYS A 170 -13.72 5.31 -14.19
N GLU A 171 -14.91 5.34 -14.78
CA GLU A 171 -15.20 6.30 -15.83
C GLU A 171 -15.26 7.71 -15.23
N ASN A 172 -14.21 8.48 -15.42
CA ASN A 172 -14.17 9.89 -15.05
C ASN A 172 -14.85 10.70 -16.18
N LYS A 173 -16.19 10.82 -16.09
CA LYS A 173 -16.95 11.74 -16.95
C LYS A 173 -16.87 13.12 -16.36
N ASN A 174 -15.82 13.88 -16.62
CA ASN A 174 -15.84 15.34 -16.68
C ASN A 174 -14.44 15.91 -16.99
N VAL A 175 -14.12 15.92 -18.26
CA VAL A 175 -13.22 16.97 -18.77
C VAL A 175 -13.95 17.57 -19.98
N ARG A 176 -14.64 18.69 -19.79
CA ARG A 176 -14.94 19.64 -20.85
C ARG A 176 -13.90 20.73 -20.81
N TYR A 177 -13.35 20.99 -21.98
CA TYR A 177 -12.47 22.11 -22.30
C TYR A 177 -13.06 23.45 -21.92
#